data_01f0565726c0a0ce7b4b5b4247d2013c
#
_entry.id   01f0565726c0a0ce7b4b5b4247d2013c
#
_cell.length_a   1.000
_cell.length_b   1.000
_cell.length_c   1.000
_cell.angle_alpha   90.00
_cell.angle_beta   90.00
_cell.angle_gamma   90.00
#
_symmetry.space_group_name_H-M   'P 1'
#
loop_
_entity.id
_entity.type
_entity.pdbx_description
1 polymer ?
#
loop_
_entity_poly.entity_id
_entity_poly.type
_entity_poly.pdbx_seq_one_letter_code
_entity_poly.pdbx_strand_id
1 'polypeptide(L)'
;MQPERIHVVIGHGADLVRERMAADDLNFVLQAEQLGTGHAVAQALPFLSADQVLILYGDVPLIQLDTLQRLLAQVTPDQLSLLTVDMLDPTGYGRIVRDDQGAVQAIVEHKDATPAQRQIGEINTGILAVPGKRLADWLGRLSNDNAQGEYYLTDVIAMAVGDGLVVASAQPLDAMEVQGVNDRMQQAQLERHYQRLRAEELMRQGVTLLDPQRLDVRGEI
;
A
#
# COMPACT_ATOMS: atom_id res chain seq x y z
N MET A 1 1.96 -16.67 -4.06
CA MET A 1 2.73 -15.60 -4.73
C MET A 1 4.17 -15.76 -4.31
N GLN A 2 5.09 -15.80 -5.27
CA GLN A 2 6.53 -15.80 -4.99
C GLN A 2 7.12 -14.64 -5.80
N PRO A 3 7.52 -13.54 -5.16
CA PRO A 3 8.18 -12.44 -5.86
C PRO A 3 9.57 -12.90 -6.36
N GLU A 4 10.01 -12.38 -7.51
CA GLU A 4 11.37 -12.62 -8.00
C GLU A 4 12.40 -11.97 -7.06
N ARG A 5 12.07 -10.81 -6.52
CA ARG A 5 12.89 -10.07 -5.57
C ARG A 5 12.06 -9.08 -4.76
N ILE A 6 12.48 -8.87 -3.51
CA ILE A 6 11.90 -7.88 -2.62
C ILE A 6 12.93 -6.76 -2.43
N HIS A 7 12.52 -5.53 -2.74
CA HIS A 7 13.29 -4.31 -2.51
C HIS A 7 12.69 -3.55 -1.35
N VAL A 8 13.47 -3.36 -0.29
CA VAL A 8 13.05 -2.60 0.90
C VAL A 8 13.70 -1.21 0.83
N VAL A 9 12.91 -0.20 0.50
CA VAL A 9 13.38 1.19 0.50
C VAL A 9 13.39 1.69 1.93
N ILE A 10 14.57 2.10 2.40
CA ILE A 10 14.83 2.53 3.77
C ILE A 10 15.41 3.94 3.80
N GLY A 11 15.00 4.73 4.78
CA GLY A 11 15.46 6.10 4.98
C GLY A 11 15.91 6.33 6.41
N HIS A 12 15.06 6.99 7.22
CA HIS A 12 15.35 7.20 8.63
C HIS A 12 15.51 5.85 9.37
N GLY A 13 16.56 5.72 10.17
CA GLY A 13 16.83 4.47 10.90
C GLY A 13 17.29 3.29 10.02
N ALA A 14 17.80 3.54 8.82
CA ALA A 14 18.17 2.54 7.83
C ALA A 14 19.06 1.41 8.38
N ASP A 15 20.06 1.73 9.21
CA ASP A 15 20.98 0.73 9.77
C ASP A 15 20.27 -0.23 10.73
N LEU A 16 19.34 0.31 11.53
CA LEU A 16 18.54 -0.52 12.45
C LEU A 16 17.60 -1.45 11.67
N VAL A 17 16.98 -0.95 10.59
CA VAL A 17 16.11 -1.77 9.74
C VAL A 17 16.92 -2.90 9.09
N ARG A 18 18.10 -2.60 8.52
CA ARG A 18 18.98 -3.63 7.95
C ARG A 18 19.37 -4.69 8.97
N GLU A 19 19.76 -4.27 10.18
CA GLU A 19 20.14 -5.19 11.26
C GLU A 19 18.99 -6.11 11.67
N ARG A 20 17.76 -5.56 11.77
CA ARG A 20 16.60 -6.30 12.27
C ARG A 20 15.92 -7.17 11.22
N MET A 21 16.03 -6.82 9.95
CA MET A 21 15.36 -7.48 8.83
C MET A 21 16.34 -8.23 7.92
N ALA A 22 17.58 -8.48 8.34
CA ALA A 22 18.57 -9.18 7.51
C ALA A 22 18.02 -10.54 7.04
N ALA A 23 17.86 -10.70 5.73
CA ALA A 23 17.49 -11.94 5.07
C ALA A 23 18.09 -11.96 3.65
N ASP A 24 18.45 -13.14 3.16
CA ASP A 24 19.20 -13.31 1.91
C ASP A 24 18.39 -12.91 0.65
N ASP A 25 17.08 -12.87 0.75
CA ASP A 25 16.14 -12.53 -0.33
C ASP A 25 15.73 -11.05 -0.36
N LEU A 26 16.21 -10.23 0.59
CA LEU A 26 15.90 -8.81 0.65
C LEU A 26 17.03 -7.97 0.04
N ASN A 27 16.66 -7.02 -0.81
CA ASN A 27 17.54 -5.96 -1.31
C ASN A 27 17.17 -4.62 -0.66
N PHE A 28 18.06 -4.08 0.17
CA PHE A 28 17.85 -2.80 0.83
C PHE A 28 18.33 -1.65 -0.06
N VAL A 29 17.44 -0.72 -0.34
CA VAL A 29 17.67 0.47 -1.16
C VAL A 29 17.59 1.71 -0.26
N LEU A 30 18.65 2.52 -0.24
CA LEU A 30 18.69 3.72 0.59
C LEU A 30 18.01 4.90 -0.10
N GLN A 31 17.01 5.48 0.53
CA GLN A 31 16.51 6.82 0.24
C GLN A 31 17.22 7.81 1.16
N ALA A 32 18.28 8.44 0.68
CA ALA A 32 19.11 9.33 1.51
C ALA A 32 18.37 10.60 1.94
N GLU A 33 17.53 11.16 1.05
CA GLU A 33 16.69 12.32 1.31
C GLU A 33 15.21 11.90 1.20
N GLN A 34 14.42 12.19 2.23
CA GLN A 34 12.99 11.80 2.29
C GLN A 34 12.15 12.84 1.53
N LEU A 35 12.17 12.77 0.19
CA LEU A 35 11.48 13.70 -0.70
C LEU A 35 10.11 13.21 -1.18
N GLY A 36 9.50 12.27 -0.45
CA GLY A 36 8.18 11.74 -0.72
C GLY A 36 8.18 10.29 -1.21
N THR A 37 6.98 9.73 -1.36
CA THR A 37 6.75 8.30 -1.67
C THR A 37 7.15 7.95 -3.10
N GLY A 38 6.91 8.82 -4.07
CA GLY A 38 7.38 8.64 -5.45
C GLY A 38 8.90 8.65 -5.55
N HIS A 39 9.57 9.54 -4.81
CA HIS A 39 11.02 9.55 -4.71
C HIS A 39 11.56 8.26 -4.08
N ALA A 40 10.88 7.71 -3.07
CA ALA A 40 11.26 6.42 -2.47
C ALA A 40 11.24 5.28 -3.50
N VAL A 41 10.17 5.15 -4.26
CA VAL A 41 10.05 4.11 -5.30
C VAL A 41 11.08 4.33 -6.42
N ALA A 42 11.38 5.58 -6.78
CA ALA A 42 12.40 5.90 -7.78
C ALA A 42 13.80 5.40 -7.41
N GLN A 43 14.14 5.32 -6.11
CA GLN A 43 15.42 4.74 -5.68
C GLN A 43 15.55 3.25 -6.03
N ALA A 44 14.43 2.53 -6.11
CA ALA A 44 14.43 1.11 -6.47
C ALA A 44 14.52 0.85 -7.98
N LEU A 45 14.24 1.83 -8.84
CA LEU A 45 14.22 1.67 -10.31
C LEU A 45 15.44 0.93 -10.90
N PRO A 46 16.70 1.20 -10.49
CA PRO A 46 17.86 0.52 -11.05
C PRO A 46 17.86 -1.00 -10.85
N PHE A 47 17.03 -1.50 -9.94
CA PHE A 47 16.96 -2.91 -9.56
C PHE A 47 15.70 -3.60 -10.09
N LEU A 48 14.76 -2.84 -10.67
CA LEU A 48 13.48 -3.35 -11.15
C LEU A 48 13.61 -3.85 -12.59
N SER A 49 13.31 -5.12 -12.83
CA SER A 49 13.28 -5.74 -14.16
C SER A 49 12.00 -6.52 -14.43
N ALA A 50 11.14 -6.65 -13.45
CA ALA A 50 9.91 -7.44 -13.53
C ALA A 50 8.85 -6.78 -14.42
N ASP A 51 8.01 -7.60 -15.08
CA ASP A 51 6.89 -7.11 -15.87
C ASP A 51 5.79 -6.48 -15.01
N GLN A 52 5.66 -6.90 -13.75
CA GLN A 52 4.73 -6.34 -12.77
C GLN A 52 5.48 -5.94 -11.49
N VAL A 53 5.18 -4.78 -10.96
CA VAL A 53 5.74 -4.27 -9.71
C VAL A 53 4.60 -4.03 -8.73
N LEU A 54 4.67 -4.68 -7.57
CA LEU A 54 3.77 -4.47 -6.44
C LEU A 54 4.46 -3.53 -5.44
N ILE A 55 3.80 -2.44 -5.11
CA ILE A 55 4.28 -1.44 -4.16
C ILE A 55 3.46 -1.56 -2.88
N LEU A 56 4.15 -1.76 -1.76
CA LEU A 56 3.58 -1.94 -0.43
C LEU A 56 4.18 -0.94 0.55
N TYR A 57 3.48 -0.72 1.67
CA TYR A 57 3.95 0.10 2.77
C TYR A 57 4.38 -0.80 3.95
N GLY A 58 5.54 -0.49 4.53
CA GLY A 58 6.13 -1.29 5.62
C GLY A 58 5.39 -1.18 6.95
N ASP A 59 4.51 -0.22 7.10
CA ASP A 59 3.68 0.03 8.28
C ASP A 59 2.25 -0.55 8.18
N VAL A 60 1.93 -1.31 7.13
CA VAL A 60 0.65 -2.00 6.92
C VAL A 60 0.82 -3.51 7.13
N PRO A 61 0.80 -4.00 8.39
CA PRO A 61 1.26 -5.34 8.72
C PRO A 61 0.24 -6.45 8.47
N LEU A 62 -1.04 -6.14 8.25
CA LEU A 62 -2.12 -7.16 8.20
C LEU A 62 -2.64 -7.44 6.80
N ILE A 63 -1.99 -6.88 5.77
CA ILE A 63 -2.41 -7.11 4.39
C ILE A 63 -2.43 -8.61 4.04
N GLN A 64 -3.53 -9.07 3.45
CA GLN A 64 -3.73 -10.47 3.15
C GLN A 64 -3.18 -10.85 1.76
N LEU A 65 -2.61 -12.05 1.67
CA LEU A 65 -2.07 -12.57 0.42
C LEU A 65 -3.11 -12.64 -0.70
N ASP A 66 -4.33 -13.04 -0.38
CA ASP A 66 -5.44 -13.13 -1.34
C ASP A 66 -5.80 -11.76 -1.92
N THR A 67 -5.80 -10.72 -1.09
CA THR A 67 -6.02 -9.33 -1.52
C THR A 67 -4.93 -8.88 -2.50
N LEU A 68 -3.66 -9.18 -2.22
CA LEU A 68 -2.55 -8.88 -3.12
C LEU A 68 -2.60 -9.69 -4.42
N GLN A 69 -3.01 -10.95 -4.37
CA GLN A 69 -3.18 -11.78 -5.56
C GLN A 69 -4.28 -11.25 -6.48
N ARG A 70 -5.43 -10.83 -5.90
CA ARG A 70 -6.52 -10.18 -6.66
C ARG A 70 -6.08 -8.88 -7.30
N LEU A 71 -5.25 -8.10 -6.60
CA LEU A 71 -4.69 -6.85 -7.13
C LEU A 71 -3.76 -7.13 -8.32
N LEU A 72 -2.81 -8.04 -8.17
CA LEU A 72 -1.85 -8.41 -9.23
C LEU A 72 -2.52 -9.02 -10.45
N ALA A 73 -3.58 -9.82 -10.27
CA ALA A 73 -4.32 -10.45 -11.37
C ALA A 73 -4.97 -9.44 -12.32
N GLN A 74 -5.15 -8.20 -11.91
CA GLN A 74 -5.72 -7.13 -12.72
C GLN A 74 -4.67 -6.36 -13.54
N VAL A 75 -3.37 -6.57 -13.28
CA VAL A 75 -2.31 -5.83 -13.97
C VAL A 75 -2.05 -6.41 -15.36
N THR A 76 -2.11 -5.56 -16.37
CA THR A 76 -1.74 -5.87 -17.76
C THR A 76 -0.81 -4.77 -18.29
N PRO A 77 -0.25 -4.87 -19.52
CA PRO A 77 0.54 -3.77 -20.09
C PRO A 77 -0.21 -2.43 -20.20
N ASP A 78 -1.54 -2.47 -20.27
CA ASP A 78 -2.40 -1.30 -20.44
C ASP A 78 -3.33 -1.04 -19.23
N GLN A 79 -3.09 -1.73 -18.11
CA GLN A 79 -3.88 -1.60 -16.90
C GLN A 79 -3.02 -1.74 -15.65
N LEU A 80 -3.14 -0.79 -14.74
CA LEU A 80 -2.64 -0.90 -13.37
C LEU A 80 -3.78 -1.17 -12.39
N SER A 81 -3.46 -1.58 -11.18
CA SER A 81 -4.45 -1.88 -10.14
C SER A 81 -4.11 -1.18 -8.83
N LEU A 82 -5.11 -0.61 -8.19
CA LEU A 82 -5.04 0.20 -6.97
C LEU A 82 -5.91 -0.43 -5.88
N LEU A 83 -5.38 -0.54 -4.67
CA LEU A 83 -6.15 -0.96 -3.52
C LEU A 83 -6.77 0.27 -2.85
N THR A 84 -8.09 0.31 -2.76
CA THR A 84 -8.87 1.39 -2.15
C THR A 84 -9.70 0.87 -1.00
N VAL A 85 -10.15 1.74 -0.12
CA VAL A 85 -11.09 1.40 0.95
C VAL A 85 -12.01 2.57 1.25
N ASP A 86 -13.27 2.29 1.60
CA ASP A 86 -14.20 3.31 2.07
C ASP A 86 -14.04 3.51 3.58
N MET A 87 -13.87 4.78 3.99
CA MET A 87 -13.72 5.16 5.39
C MET A 87 -14.78 6.17 5.81
N LEU A 88 -15.29 6.03 7.04
CA LEU A 88 -16.20 7.00 7.64
C LEU A 88 -15.50 8.33 7.93
N ASP A 89 -14.25 8.28 8.37
CA ASP A 89 -13.39 9.45 8.54
C ASP A 89 -12.13 9.28 7.67
N PRO A 90 -12.14 9.85 6.46
CA PRO A 90 -11.03 9.75 5.52
C PRO A 90 -9.95 10.83 5.76
N THR A 91 -9.97 11.54 6.89
CA THR A 91 -9.02 12.62 7.18
C THR A 91 -7.57 12.15 7.11
N GLY A 92 -6.74 12.88 6.40
CA GLY A 92 -5.31 12.59 6.24
C GLY A 92 -4.96 11.70 5.04
N TYR A 93 -5.93 11.01 4.43
CA TYR A 93 -5.68 10.12 3.29
C TYR A 93 -5.90 10.80 1.93
N GLY A 94 -5.27 10.28 0.89
CA GLY A 94 -5.56 10.63 -0.51
C GLY A 94 -6.95 10.14 -0.93
N ARG A 95 -7.68 10.97 -1.66
CA ARG A 95 -9.06 10.68 -2.14
C ARG A 95 -9.04 10.10 -3.53
N ILE A 96 -9.82 9.07 -3.76
CA ILE A 96 -10.01 8.48 -5.10
C ILE A 96 -11.03 9.35 -5.87
N VAL A 97 -10.55 10.00 -6.90
CA VAL A 97 -11.39 10.79 -7.79
C VAL A 97 -11.83 9.92 -8.97
N ARG A 98 -13.14 9.83 -9.18
CA ARG A 98 -13.75 9.08 -10.27
C ARG A 98 -14.51 10.01 -11.22
N ASP A 99 -14.63 9.60 -12.47
CA ASP A 99 -15.52 10.27 -13.44
C ASP A 99 -16.98 9.85 -13.25
N ASP A 100 -17.84 10.40 -14.10
CA ASP A 100 -19.30 10.12 -14.08
C ASP A 100 -19.64 8.66 -14.44
N GLN A 101 -18.69 7.90 -14.98
CA GLN A 101 -18.84 6.47 -15.30
C GLN A 101 -18.25 5.57 -14.20
N GLY A 102 -17.69 6.17 -13.15
CA GLY A 102 -17.09 5.47 -12.02
C GLY A 102 -15.63 5.03 -12.24
N ALA A 103 -15.01 5.42 -13.36
CA ALA A 103 -13.60 5.09 -13.61
C ALA A 103 -12.68 6.01 -12.79
N VAL A 104 -11.62 5.43 -12.21
CA VAL A 104 -10.62 6.18 -11.44
C VAL A 104 -9.88 7.13 -12.37
N GLN A 105 -9.81 8.41 -12.00
CA GLN A 105 -9.13 9.45 -12.75
C GLN A 105 -7.85 9.93 -12.08
N ALA A 106 -7.86 10.04 -10.75
CA ALA A 106 -6.73 10.55 -9.99
C ALA A 106 -6.85 10.16 -8.51
N ILE A 107 -5.75 10.33 -7.80
CA ILE A 107 -5.72 10.41 -6.34
C ILE A 107 -5.35 11.85 -5.99
N VAL A 108 -6.11 12.48 -5.09
CA VAL A 108 -5.82 13.83 -4.60
C VAL A 108 -5.52 13.76 -3.11
N GLU A 109 -4.32 14.14 -2.73
CA GLU A 109 -3.86 14.12 -1.35
C GLU A 109 -4.71 15.06 -0.48
N HIS A 110 -4.88 14.71 0.80
CA HIS A 110 -5.77 15.46 1.71
C HIS A 110 -5.47 16.96 1.77
N LYS A 111 -4.19 17.34 1.73
CA LYS A 111 -3.76 18.74 1.83
C LYS A 111 -4.06 19.52 0.56
N ASP A 112 -4.05 18.86 -0.59
CA ASP A 112 -4.31 19.47 -1.90
C ASP A 112 -5.79 19.37 -2.30
N ALA A 113 -6.60 18.58 -1.57
CA ALA A 113 -8.00 18.33 -1.87
C ALA A 113 -8.89 19.56 -1.65
N THR A 114 -9.76 19.85 -2.62
CA THR A 114 -10.83 20.84 -2.49
C THR A 114 -11.86 20.41 -1.42
N PRO A 115 -12.68 21.34 -0.90
CA PRO A 115 -13.74 20.98 0.05
C PRO A 115 -14.69 19.88 -0.44
N ALA A 116 -15.00 19.84 -1.75
CA ALA A 116 -15.84 18.80 -2.35
C ALA A 116 -15.11 17.45 -2.37
N GLN A 117 -13.84 17.41 -2.76
CA GLN A 117 -13.04 16.18 -2.78
C GLN A 117 -12.81 15.62 -1.38
N ARG A 118 -12.72 16.46 -0.34
CA ARG A 118 -12.60 16.00 1.06
C ARG A 118 -13.81 15.23 1.55
N GLN A 119 -14.98 15.36 0.90
CA GLN A 119 -16.19 14.59 1.22
C GLN A 119 -16.19 13.17 0.63
N ILE A 120 -15.25 12.85 -0.25
CA ILE A 120 -15.11 11.51 -0.80
C ILE A 120 -14.66 10.57 0.32
N GLY A 121 -15.42 9.50 0.54
CA GLY A 121 -15.12 8.47 1.55
C GLY A 121 -14.11 7.44 1.07
N GLU A 122 -14.02 7.22 -0.25
CA GLU A 122 -13.07 6.28 -0.84
C GLU A 122 -11.65 6.85 -0.82
N ILE A 123 -10.74 6.12 -0.17
CA ILE A 123 -9.36 6.57 0.03
C ILE A 123 -8.36 5.63 -0.64
N ASN A 124 -7.19 6.19 -0.93
CA ASN A 124 -6.01 5.45 -1.34
C ASN A 124 -5.35 4.78 -0.13
N THR A 125 -5.07 3.49 -0.24
CA THR A 125 -4.33 2.74 0.78
C THR A 125 -2.81 2.86 0.62
N GLY A 126 -2.35 3.39 -0.54
CA GLY A 126 -0.94 3.41 -0.93
C GLY A 126 -0.48 2.12 -1.62
N ILE A 127 -1.24 1.04 -1.55
CA ILE A 127 -0.90 -0.25 -2.15
C ILE A 127 -1.37 -0.27 -3.60
N LEU A 128 -0.43 -0.47 -4.53
CA LEU A 128 -0.73 -0.53 -5.96
C LEU A 128 0.15 -1.54 -6.68
N ALA A 129 -0.36 -2.08 -7.77
CA ALA A 129 0.37 -2.94 -8.67
C ALA A 129 0.38 -2.33 -10.08
N VAL A 130 1.56 -2.23 -10.69
CA VAL A 130 1.77 -1.50 -11.93
C VAL A 130 2.56 -2.31 -12.96
N PRO A 131 2.36 -2.06 -14.26
CA PRO A 131 3.25 -2.59 -15.29
C PRO A 131 4.66 -2.01 -15.11
N GLY A 132 5.66 -2.87 -14.87
CA GLY A 132 7.02 -2.43 -14.55
C GLY A 132 7.66 -1.55 -15.62
N LYS A 133 7.36 -1.79 -16.90
CA LYS A 133 7.89 -1.01 -18.05
C LYS A 133 7.42 0.45 -18.07
N ARG A 134 6.27 0.76 -17.44
CA ARG A 134 5.70 2.11 -17.38
C ARG A 134 6.22 2.92 -16.18
N LEU A 135 6.60 2.22 -15.11
CA LEU A 135 6.90 2.85 -13.83
C LEU A 135 8.05 3.88 -13.92
N ALA A 136 9.12 3.55 -14.66
CA ALA A 136 10.27 4.45 -14.79
C ALA A 136 9.91 5.78 -15.46
N ASP A 137 9.08 5.74 -16.52
CA ASP A 137 8.62 6.94 -17.22
C ASP A 137 7.75 7.81 -16.29
N TRP A 138 6.79 7.22 -15.61
CA TRP A 138 5.91 7.95 -14.67
C TRP A 138 6.71 8.59 -13.54
N LEU A 139 7.60 7.85 -12.90
CA LEU A 139 8.42 8.39 -11.82
C LEU A 139 9.35 9.51 -12.29
N GLY A 140 9.82 9.45 -13.55
CA GLY A 140 10.61 10.51 -14.16
C GLY A 140 9.83 11.80 -14.46
N ARG A 141 8.50 11.73 -14.52
CA ARG A 141 7.60 12.88 -14.75
C ARG A 141 7.03 13.49 -13.47
N LEU A 142 7.27 12.87 -12.30
CA LEU A 142 6.78 13.41 -11.03
C LEU A 142 7.33 14.81 -10.77
N SER A 143 6.49 15.67 -10.22
CA SER A 143 6.89 17.00 -9.72
C SER A 143 6.64 17.08 -8.21
N ASN A 144 7.25 18.06 -7.57
CA ASN A 144 7.01 18.39 -6.17
C ASN A 144 6.26 19.71 -6.01
N ASP A 145 5.57 20.17 -7.06
CA ASP A 145 4.74 21.38 -7.02
C ASP A 145 3.37 21.06 -6.39
N ASN A 146 3.36 20.85 -5.07
CA ASN A 146 2.20 20.49 -4.27
C ASN A 146 2.35 21.04 -2.84
N ALA A 147 1.30 20.87 -2.01
CA ALA A 147 1.24 21.44 -0.66
C ALA A 147 2.35 20.97 0.29
N GLN A 148 3.01 19.85 0.02
CA GLN A 148 4.08 19.29 0.85
C GLN A 148 5.48 19.51 0.25
N GLY A 149 5.59 19.87 -1.03
CA GLY A 149 6.86 19.95 -1.75
C GLY A 149 7.52 18.59 -1.98
N GLU A 150 6.72 17.50 -2.04
CA GLU A 150 7.17 16.13 -2.13
C GLU A 150 6.79 15.49 -3.48
N TYR A 151 7.55 14.50 -3.93
CA TYR A 151 7.20 13.69 -5.09
C TYR A 151 6.18 12.63 -4.68
N TYR A 152 4.90 12.87 -4.99
CA TYR A 152 3.81 11.97 -4.64
C TYR A 152 3.75 10.77 -5.59
N LEU A 153 3.81 9.57 -5.05
CA LEU A 153 3.57 8.35 -5.83
C LEU A 153 2.15 8.32 -6.43
N THR A 154 1.20 8.94 -5.74
CA THR A 154 -0.21 9.01 -6.14
C THR A 154 -0.44 9.73 -7.47
N ASP A 155 0.47 10.62 -7.89
CA ASP A 155 0.40 11.31 -9.18
C ASP A 155 0.56 10.33 -10.37
N VAL A 156 1.17 9.17 -10.17
CA VAL A 156 1.29 8.10 -11.16
C VAL A 156 -0.09 7.68 -11.70
N ILE A 157 -1.14 7.76 -10.87
CA ILE A 157 -2.49 7.38 -11.27
C ILE A 157 -3.03 8.32 -12.36
N ALA A 158 -2.92 9.64 -12.15
CA ALA A 158 -3.35 10.62 -13.14
C ALA A 158 -2.50 10.53 -14.44
N MET A 159 -1.21 10.25 -14.31
CA MET A 159 -0.33 10.03 -15.47
C MET A 159 -0.74 8.79 -16.26
N ALA A 160 -1.03 7.67 -15.59
CA ALA A 160 -1.48 6.45 -16.24
C ALA A 160 -2.80 6.67 -17.02
N VAL A 161 -3.76 7.36 -16.40
CA VAL A 161 -5.02 7.75 -17.07
C VAL A 161 -4.75 8.65 -18.29
N GLY A 162 -3.87 9.65 -18.15
CA GLY A 162 -3.46 10.53 -19.23
C GLY A 162 -2.76 9.82 -20.39
N ASP A 163 -2.04 8.74 -20.10
CA ASP A 163 -1.40 7.85 -21.09
C ASP A 163 -2.37 6.82 -21.69
N GLY A 164 -3.66 6.86 -21.31
CA GLY A 164 -4.72 5.99 -21.83
C GLY A 164 -4.81 4.61 -21.17
N LEU A 165 -4.16 4.40 -20.02
CA LEU A 165 -4.29 3.15 -19.27
C LEU A 165 -5.57 3.14 -18.44
N VAL A 166 -6.07 1.93 -18.20
CA VAL A 166 -7.15 1.69 -17.25
C VAL A 166 -6.58 1.58 -15.84
N VAL A 167 -7.22 2.25 -14.89
CA VAL A 167 -6.93 2.10 -13.46
C VAL A 167 -8.02 1.23 -12.83
N ALA A 168 -7.72 -0.06 -12.66
CA ALA A 168 -8.60 -0.95 -11.92
C ALA A 168 -8.49 -0.67 -10.43
N SER A 169 -9.56 -0.85 -9.69
CA SER A 169 -9.55 -0.77 -8.23
C SER A 169 -10.06 -2.05 -7.59
N ALA A 170 -9.47 -2.43 -6.48
CA ALA A 170 -9.92 -3.51 -5.63
C ALA A 170 -10.06 -3.01 -4.19
N GLN A 171 -10.93 -3.64 -3.42
CA GLN A 171 -11.07 -3.37 -1.99
C GLN A 171 -10.70 -4.62 -1.18
N PRO A 172 -10.11 -4.47 0.02
CA PRO A 172 -9.88 -5.57 0.94
C PRO A 172 -11.23 -6.14 1.43
N LEU A 173 -11.22 -7.36 1.91
CA LEU A 173 -12.40 -7.95 2.55
C LEU A 173 -12.65 -7.37 3.94
N ASP A 174 -11.59 -6.95 4.62
CA ASP A 174 -11.64 -6.28 5.92
C ASP A 174 -10.78 -5.00 5.86
N ALA A 175 -11.35 -3.86 6.20
CA ALA A 175 -10.65 -2.59 6.21
C ALA A 175 -9.43 -2.58 7.15
N MET A 176 -9.38 -3.46 8.15
CA MET A 176 -8.23 -3.61 9.03
C MET A 176 -6.98 -4.15 8.31
N GLU A 177 -7.14 -4.81 7.15
CA GLU A 177 -5.99 -5.27 6.35
C GLU A 177 -5.07 -4.13 5.90
N VAL A 178 -5.64 -2.95 5.69
CA VAL A 178 -4.94 -1.78 5.10
C VAL A 178 -4.65 -0.67 6.12
N GLN A 179 -4.88 -0.94 7.41
CA GLN A 179 -4.56 0.02 8.46
C GLN A 179 -3.05 0.08 8.72
N GLY A 180 -2.50 1.29 8.67
CA GLY A 180 -1.10 1.55 9.03
C GLY A 180 -0.90 1.72 10.55
N VAL A 181 0.34 1.50 10.99
CA VAL A 181 0.78 1.70 12.38
C VAL A 181 1.64 2.95 12.47
N ASN A 182 1.07 4.03 13.02
CA ASN A 182 1.80 5.28 13.27
C ASN A 182 2.11 5.51 14.76
N ASP A 183 1.36 4.85 15.64
CA ASP A 183 1.52 4.98 17.08
C ASP A 183 1.25 3.64 17.80
N ARG A 184 1.50 3.63 19.11
CA ARG A 184 1.33 2.42 19.96
C ARG A 184 -0.14 2.04 20.15
N MET A 185 -1.05 2.98 20.01
CA MET A 185 -2.48 2.71 20.16
C MET A 185 -3.00 1.97 18.92
N GLN A 186 -2.63 2.44 17.72
CA GLN A 186 -2.89 1.73 16.47
C GLN A 186 -2.25 0.34 16.45
N GLN A 187 -0.99 0.23 16.92
CA GLN A 187 -0.31 -1.05 17.05
C GLN A 187 -1.11 -2.02 17.94
N ALA A 188 -1.59 -1.56 19.10
CA ALA A 188 -2.35 -2.40 20.03
C ALA A 188 -3.71 -2.84 19.44
N GLN A 189 -4.37 -1.96 18.67
CA GLN A 189 -5.63 -2.28 17.99
C GLN A 189 -5.43 -3.36 16.91
N LEU A 190 -4.39 -3.21 16.08
CA LEU A 190 -4.07 -4.19 15.04
C LEU A 190 -3.61 -5.53 15.64
N GLU A 191 -2.83 -5.50 16.72
CA GLU A 191 -2.46 -6.71 17.45
C GLU A 191 -3.70 -7.46 17.96
N ARG A 192 -4.67 -6.76 18.59
CA ARG A 192 -5.92 -7.40 19.03
C ARG A 192 -6.74 -7.95 17.88
N HIS A 193 -6.80 -7.24 16.76
CA HIS A 193 -7.45 -7.73 15.55
C HIS A 193 -6.78 -9.02 15.04
N TYR A 194 -5.45 -9.02 14.92
CA TYR A 194 -4.69 -10.21 14.51
C TYR A 194 -4.94 -11.41 15.42
N GLN A 195 -4.89 -11.22 16.74
CA GLN A 195 -5.12 -12.29 17.71
C GLN A 195 -6.55 -12.85 17.62
N ARG A 196 -7.54 -11.99 17.33
CA ARG A 196 -8.91 -12.43 17.08
C ARG A 196 -8.99 -13.32 15.83
N LEU A 197 -8.36 -12.92 14.72
CA LEU A 197 -8.31 -13.74 13.50
C LEU A 197 -7.66 -15.11 13.76
N ARG A 198 -6.57 -15.15 14.53
CA ARG A 198 -5.90 -16.39 14.92
C ARG A 198 -6.80 -17.28 15.79
N ALA A 199 -7.52 -16.70 16.74
CA ALA A 199 -8.49 -17.42 17.56
C ALA A 199 -9.62 -18.02 16.72
N GLU A 200 -10.18 -17.26 15.78
CA GLU A 200 -11.22 -17.72 14.87
C GLU A 200 -10.73 -18.88 13.98
N GLU A 201 -9.51 -18.78 13.46
CA GLU A 201 -8.91 -19.84 12.67
C GLU A 201 -8.72 -21.14 13.45
N LEU A 202 -8.20 -21.07 14.67
CA LEU A 202 -8.07 -22.22 15.57
C LEU A 202 -9.42 -22.86 15.88
N MET A 203 -10.46 -22.04 16.12
CA MET A 203 -11.81 -22.56 16.36
C MET A 203 -12.41 -23.26 15.12
N ARG A 204 -12.16 -22.71 13.90
CA ARG A 204 -12.56 -23.38 12.66
C ARG A 204 -11.86 -24.74 12.46
N GLN A 205 -10.64 -24.86 12.96
CA GLN A 205 -9.88 -26.13 12.95
C GLN A 205 -10.29 -27.10 14.07
N GLY A 206 -11.26 -26.72 14.92
CA GLY A 206 -11.82 -27.58 15.96
C GLY A 206 -11.25 -27.36 17.37
N VAL A 207 -10.41 -26.36 17.58
CA VAL A 207 -9.92 -26.00 18.91
C VAL A 207 -11.06 -25.34 19.72
N THR A 208 -11.29 -25.78 20.94
CA THR A 208 -12.24 -25.13 21.85
C THR A 208 -11.54 -24.03 22.62
N LEU A 209 -11.94 -22.78 22.41
CA LEU A 209 -11.48 -21.62 23.17
C LEU A 209 -12.60 -21.12 24.08
N LEU A 210 -12.39 -21.11 25.40
CA LEU A 210 -13.38 -20.62 26.36
C LEU A 210 -13.54 -19.10 26.31
N ASP A 211 -12.48 -18.40 26.02
CA ASP A 211 -12.46 -16.94 25.86
C ASP A 211 -11.51 -16.53 24.72
N PRO A 212 -12.00 -16.44 23.47
CA PRO A 212 -11.17 -16.09 22.32
C PRO A 212 -10.57 -14.67 22.39
N GLN A 213 -11.17 -13.76 23.18
CA GLN A 213 -10.64 -12.39 23.32
C GLN A 213 -9.38 -12.31 24.19
N ARG A 214 -9.12 -13.35 24.98
CA ARG A 214 -7.95 -13.44 25.86
C ARG A 214 -6.83 -14.33 25.29
N LEU A 215 -7.01 -14.85 24.09
CA LEU A 215 -5.98 -15.63 23.42
C LEU A 215 -4.89 -14.71 22.89
N ASP A 216 -3.64 -15.04 23.19
CA ASP A 216 -2.44 -14.48 22.59
C ASP A 216 -1.57 -15.60 22.06
N VAL A 217 -1.46 -15.70 20.73
CA VAL A 217 -0.57 -16.64 20.05
C VAL A 217 0.71 -15.91 19.71
N ARG A 218 1.85 -16.47 20.13
CA ARG A 218 3.19 -15.99 19.80
C ARG A 218 3.94 -17.13 19.11
N GLY A 219 4.35 -16.91 17.86
CA GLY A 219 4.98 -17.94 17.04
C GLY A 219 3.97 -18.92 16.40
N GLU A 220 4.48 -20.08 16.01
CA GLU A 220 3.68 -21.16 15.37
C GLU A 220 3.06 -22.06 16.43
N ILE A 221 1.85 -22.56 16.17
CA ILE A 221 1.14 -23.57 16.96
C ILE A 221 0.87 -24.77 16.05
#